data_ab80e85715fe8557b03b59039096b179
#
_entry.id   ab80e85715fe8557b03b59039096b179
#
_cell.length_a   1.000
_cell.length_b   1.000
_cell.length_c   1.000
_cell.angle_alpha   90.00
_cell.angle_beta   90.00
_cell.angle_gamma   90.00
#
_symmetry.space_group_name_H-M   'P 1'
#
loop_
_entity.id
_entity.type
_entity.pdbx_description
1 polymer ?
#
loop_
_entity_poly.entity_id
_entity_poly.type
_entity_poly.pdbx_seq_one_letter_code
_entity_poly.pdbx_strand_id
1 'polypeptide(L)'
;MNHYELTVIVRNRETESHKEKVKEVLEKHGAVITKEDHWGIKKLAYEISKEREGYYMFMLVDADTQAVDKIQKELGLNADILRYLFVRPADIKTA
;
A
#
# COMPACT_ATOMS: atom_id res chain seq x y z
N MET A 1 -8.81 -14.03 -9.76
CA MET A 1 -8.11 -12.93 -9.07
C MET A 1 -6.79 -12.63 -9.73
N ASN A 2 -6.41 -11.38 -9.73
CA ASN A 2 -5.12 -10.95 -10.26
C ASN A 2 -4.13 -10.80 -9.12
N HIS A 3 -2.84 -10.92 -9.47
CA HIS A 3 -1.75 -10.73 -8.50
C HIS A 3 -1.21 -9.31 -8.63
N TYR A 4 -1.03 -8.66 -7.50
CA TYR A 4 -0.51 -7.29 -7.45
C TYR A 4 0.60 -7.15 -6.44
N GLU A 5 1.51 -6.21 -6.71
CA GLU A 5 2.47 -5.73 -5.74
C GLU A 5 1.96 -4.39 -5.25
N LEU A 6 1.83 -4.26 -3.95
CA LEU A 6 1.38 -3.01 -3.33
C LEU A 6 2.48 -2.44 -2.46
N THR A 7 2.88 -1.23 -2.76
CA THR A 7 3.80 -0.48 -1.90
C THR A 7 2.99 0.64 -1.25
N VAL A 8 3.09 0.76 0.06
CA VAL A 8 2.40 1.79 0.82
C VAL A 8 3.40 2.51 1.71
N ILE A 9 3.32 3.84 1.72
CA ILE A 9 4.13 4.68 2.60
C ILE A 9 3.16 5.39 3.52
N VAL A 10 3.31 5.16 4.83
CA VAL A 10 2.47 5.79 5.84
C VAL A 10 3.31 6.74 6.69
N ARG A 11 2.64 7.63 7.42
CA ARG A 11 3.31 8.56 8.32
C ARG A 11 4.16 7.81 9.33
N ASN A 12 5.29 8.40 9.69
CA ASN A 12 6.23 7.83 10.65
C ASN A 12 5.76 8.09 12.09
N ARG A 13 4.49 7.84 12.36
CA ARG A 13 3.88 7.97 13.70
C ARG A 13 2.72 6.99 13.76
N GLU A 14 2.59 6.31 14.90
CA GLU A 14 1.52 5.35 15.11
C GLU A 14 1.45 4.32 13.97
N THR A 15 2.62 3.84 13.56
CA THR A 15 2.72 2.99 12.37
C THR A 15 1.89 1.71 12.49
N GLU A 16 1.78 1.14 13.68
CA GLU A 16 0.97 -0.06 13.88
C GLU A 16 -0.49 0.19 13.52
N SER A 17 -1.03 1.33 13.95
CA SER A 17 -2.40 1.70 13.64
C SER A 17 -2.60 1.87 12.14
N HIS A 18 -1.65 2.52 11.46
CA HIS A 18 -1.75 2.73 10.02
C HIS A 18 -1.62 1.43 9.23
N LYS A 19 -0.74 0.52 9.68
CA LYS A 19 -0.60 -0.80 9.06
C LYS A 19 -1.91 -1.58 9.13
N GLU A 20 -2.53 -1.59 10.30
CA GLU A 20 -3.79 -2.29 10.48
C GLU A 20 -4.89 -1.71 9.61
N LYS A 21 -4.92 -0.39 9.49
CA LYS A 21 -5.90 0.29 8.67
C LYS A 21 -5.77 -0.13 7.20
N VAL A 22 -4.55 -0.20 6.70
CA VAL A 22 -4.30 -0.64 5.33
C VAL A 22 -4.80 -2.06 5.13
N LYS A 23 -4.50 -2.96 6.07
CA LYS A 23 -4.94 -4.35 5.98
C LYS A 23 -6.46 -4.45 6.03
N GLU A 24 -7.10 -3.67 6.88
CA GLU A 24 -8.56 -3.65 6.97
C GLU A 24 -9.19 -3.25 5.64
N VAL A 25 -8.65 -2.24 5.00
CA VAL A 25 -9.16 -1.79 3.70
C VAL A 25 -9.03 -2.90 2.66
N LEU A 26 -7.88 -3.57 2.63
CA LEU A 26 -7.66 -4.67 1.70
C LEU A 26 -8.66 -5.81 1.94
N GLU A 27 -8.79 -6.24 3.18
CA GLU A 27 -9.68 -7.34 3.54
C GLU A 27 -11.15 -7.01 3.31
N LYS A 28 -11.53 -5.79 3.59
CA LYS A 28 -12.88 -5.31 3.39
C LYS A 28 -13.34 -5.49 1.95
N HIS A 29 -12.45 -5.34 1.00
CA HIS A 29 -12.76 -5.48 -0.41
C HIS A 29 -12.40 -6.85 -0.97
N GLY A 30 -12.16 -7.82 -0.11
CA GLY A 30 -11.92 -9.20 -0.52
C GLY A 30 -10.54 -9.50 -1.04
N ALA A 31 -9.59 -8.59 -0.85
CA ALA A 31 -8.21 -8.85 -1.25
C ALA A 31 -7.53 -9.78 -0.26
N VAL A 32 -6.63 -10.61 -0.76
CA VAL A 32 -5.89 -11.56 0.07
C VAL A 32 -4.42 -11.17 0.05
N ILE A 33 -3.87 -10.93 1.24
CA ILE A 33 -2.46 -10.60 1.38
C ILE A 33 -1.68 -11.91 1.47
N THR A 34 -0.84 -12.18 0.47
CA THR A 34 -0.09 -13.42 0.41
C THR A 34 1.32 -13.29 0.96
N LYS A 35 1.85 -12.06 0.98
CA LYS A 35 3.16 -11.78 1.55
C LYS A 35 3.19 -10.35 2.05
N GLU A 36 3.94 -10.12 3.10
CA GLU A 36 4.03 -8.81 3.73
C GLU A 36 5.47 -8.58 4.16
N ASP A 37 6.08 -7.48 3.66
CA ASP A 37 7.41 -7.05 4.05
C ASP A 37 7.34 -5.65 4.60
N HIS A 38 8.02 -5.41 5.70
CA HIS A 38 8.10 -4.09 6.32
C HIS A 38 9.52 -3.57 6.17
N TRP A 39 9.66 -2.55 5.34
CA TRP A 39 10.99 -2.00 5.05
C TRP A 39 11.43 -0.95 6.06
N GLY A 40 10.49 -0.51 6.90
CA GLY A 40 10.80 0.44 7.96
C GLY A 40 10.80 1.88 7.50
N ILE A 41 11.37 2.73 8.32
CA ILE A 41 11.39 4.17 8.11
C ILE A 41 12.48 4.52 7.13
N LYS A 42 12.13 5.28 6.08
CA LYS A 42 13.09 5.73 5.07
C LYS A 42 12.81 7.17 4.70
N LYS A 43 13.84 7.86 4.25
CA LYS A 43 13.69 9.22 3.76
C LYS A 43 12.94 9.20 2.43
N LEU A 44 12.04 10.16 2.29
CA LEU A 44 11.32 10.36 1.03
C LEU A 44 12.23 11.12 0.07
N ALA A 45 12.07 10.84 -1.23
CA ALA A 45 12.84 11.53 -2.26
C ALA A 45 12.53 13.04 -2.26
N TYR A 46 11.32 13.39 -1.86
CA TYR A 46 10.88 14.76 -1.69
C TYR A 46 9.81 14.78 -0.61
N GLU A 47 9.56 15.96 -0.05
CA GLU A 47 8.61 16.13 1.04
C GLU A 47 7.19 15.85 0.55
N ILE A 48 6.44 15.05 1.31
CA ILE A 48 5.03 14.75 1.03
C ILE A 48 4.23 15.13 2.27
N SER A 49 3.25 16.02 2.12
CA SER A 49 2.40 16.46 3.23
C SER A 49 3.21 16.89 4.45
N LYS A 50 4.30 17.61 4.21
CA LYS A 50 5.22 18.11 5.24
C LYS A 50 6.01 17.02 5.95
N GLU A 51 5.96 15.79 5.45
CA GLU A 51 6.75 14.70 6.00
C GLU A 51 7.99 14.47 5.13
N ARG A 52 9.12 14.26 5.77
CA ARG A 52 10.39 13.98 5.10
C ARG A 52 10.75 12.51 5.13
N GLU A 53 10.11 11.77 6.02
CA GLU A 53 10.31 10.34 6.19
C GLU A 53 8.97 9.65 6.20
N GLY A 54 8.97 8.37 5.85
CA GLY A 54 7.77 7.56 5.90
C GLY A 54 8.10 6.13 6.25
N TYR A 55 7.09 5.40 6.68
CA TYR A 55 7.22 3.97 6.95
C TYR A 55 6.78 3.22 5.70
N TYR A 56 7.68 2.40 5.17
CA TYR A 56 7.47 1.67 3.91
C TYR A 56 7.01 0.25 4.18
N MET A 57 5.92 -0.13 3.54
CA MET A 57 5.39 -1.49 3.58
C MET A 57 5.26 -2.00 2.15
N PHE A 58 5.62 -3.25 1.94
CA PHE A 58 5.45 -3.93 0.67
C PHE A 58 4.62 -5.18 0.87
N MET A 59 3.63 -5.39 0.01
CA MET A 59 2.76 -6.56 0.12
C MET A 59 2.49 -7.18 -1.25
N LEU A 60 2.38 -8.49 -1.28
CA LEU A 60 1.83 -9.19 -2.43
C LEU A 60 0.37 -9.47 -2.13
N VAL A 61 -0.49 -9.06 -3.05
CA VAL A 61 -1.93 -9.08 -2.83
C VAL A 61 -2.63 -9.72 -4.02
N ASP A 62 -3.58 -10.61 -3.73
CA ASP A 62 -4.47 -11.15 -4.76
C ASP A 62 -5.81 -10.46 -4.65
N ALA A 63 -6.28 -9.89 -5.73
CA ALA A 63 -7.53 -9.15 -5.74
C ALA A 63 -8.11 -9.06 -7.15
N ASP A 64 -9.40 -8.78 -7.24
CA ASP A 64 -10.04 -8.46 -8.51
C ASP A 64 -9.76 -7.01 -8.88
N THR A 65 -9.72 -6.72 -10.17
CA THR A 65 -9.46 -5.37 -10.65
C THR A 65 -10.42 -4.36 -10.05
N GLN A 66 -11.69 -4.72 -9.92
CA GLN A 66 -12.68 -3.83 -9.33
C GLN A 66 -12.40 -3.53 -7.86
N ALA A 67 -11.91 -4.54 -7.13
CA ALA A 67 -11.54 -4.35 -5.74
C ALA A 67 -10.36 -3.39 -5.61
N VAL A 68 -9.39 -3.48 -6.51
CA VAL A 68 -8.22 -2.59 -6.50
C VAL A 68 -8.64 -1.14 -6.65
N ASP A 69 -9.60 -0.86 -7.54
CA ASP A 69 -10.10 0.51 -7.73
C ASP A 69 -10.70 1.07 -6.43
N LYS A 70 -11.49 0.26 -5.74
CA LYS A 70 -12.11 0.66 -4.48
C LYS A 70 -11.09 0.86 -3.38
N ILE A 71 -10.10 -0.04 -3.31
CA ILE A 71 -9.02 0.05 -2.34
C ILE A 71 -8.24 1.33 -2.55
N GLN A 72 -7.88 1.65 -3.78
CA GLN A 72 -7.13 2.87 -4.09
C GLN A 72 -7.89 4.12 -3.66
N LYS A 73 -9.19 4.14 -3.88
CA LYS A 73 -10.00 5.28 -3.47
C LYS A 73 -9.99 5.47 -1.95
N GLU A 74 -10.13 4.37 -1.20
CA GLU A 74 -10.10 4.45 0.25
C GLU A 74 -8.73 4.85 0.79
N LEU A 75 -7.66 4.29 0.22
CA LEU A 75 -6.32 4.65 0.63
C LEU A 75 -6.04 6.12 0.35
N GLY A 76 -6.52 6.63 -0.77
CA GLY A 76 -6.35 8.03 -1.13
C GLY A 76 -7.08 9.01 -0.24
N LEU A 77 -8.12 8.55 0.47
CA LEU A 77 -8.87 9.39 1.39
C LEU A 77 -8.21 9.48 2.77
N ASN A 78 -7.26 8.61 3.06
CA ASN A 78 -6.61 8.59 4.36
C ASN A 78 -5.37 9.47 4.35
N ALA A 79 -5.41 10.57 5.11
CA ALA A 79 -4.32 11.53 5.17
C ALA A 79 -3.03 10.97 5.75
N ASP A 80 -3.12 9.86 6.49
CA ASP A 80 -1.95 9.22 7.09
C ASP A 80 -1.20 8.31 6.11
N ILE A 81 -1.82 8.04 4.97
CA ILE A 81 -1.16 7.29 3.90
C ILE A 81 -0.56 8.31 2.93
N LEU A 82 0.77 8.40 2.93
CA LEU A 82 1.47 9.40 2.12
C LEU A 82 1.49 9.01 0.65
N ARG A 83 1.60 7.71 0.39
CA ARG A 83 1.66 7.23 -0.98
C ARG A 83 1.28 5.77 -1.04
N TYR A 84 0.70 5.36 -2.16
CA TYR A 84 0.41 3.95 -2.42
C TYR A 84 0.57 3.69 -3.90
N LEU A 85 1.00 2.47 -4.25
CA LEU A 85 1.23 2.08 -5.64
C LEU A 85 0.91 0.61 -5.82
N PHE A 86 -0.04 0.32 -6.70
CA PHE A 86 -0.34 -1.04 -7.15
C PHE A 86 0.35 -1.30 -8.48
N VAL A 87 1.08 -2.41 -8.57
CA VAL A 87 1.74 -2.83 -9.81
C VAL A 87 1.36 -4.28 -10.08
N ARG A 88 1.10 -4.60 -11.32
CA ARG A 88 0.84 -5.98 -11.71
C ARG A 88 2.15 -6.61 -12.19
N PRO A 89 2.70 -7.60 -11.44
CA PRO A 89 3.96 -8.21 -11.84
C PRO A 89 3.95 -8.82 -13.23
N ALA A 90 2.78 -9.30 -13.65
CA ALA A 90 2.65 -9.90 -14.99
C ALA A 90 2.99 -8.91 -16.09
N ASP A 91 2.74 -7.62 -15.88
CA ASP A 91 3.03 -6.59 -16.87
C ASP A 91 4.54 -6.33 -16.98
N ILE A 92 5.27 -6.66 -15.93
CA ILE A 92 6.72 -6.46 -15.89
C ILE A 92 7.46 -7.61 -16.54
N LYS A 93 6.88 -8.78 -16.54
CA LYS A 93 7.52 -10.02 -16.97
C LYS A 93 7.70 -10.16 -18.48
N THR A 94 7.13 -9.29 -19.23
CA THR A 94 7.14 -9.39 -20.69
C THR A 94 8.49 -9.05 -21.31
N ALA A 95 9.41 -8.65 -20.54
CA ALA A 95 10.73 -8.32 -21.04
C ALA A 95 11.45 -9.55 -21.58
#